data_58fe0d7464f3c2fa05581ca9ecf2e0c9
#
_entry.id   58fe0d7464f3c2fa05581ca9ecf2e0c9
#
_cell.length_a   1.000
_cell.length_b   1.000
_cell.length_c   1.000
_cell.angle_alpha   90.00
_cell.angle_beta   90.00
_cell.angle_gamma   90.00
#
_symmetry.space_group_name_H-M   'P 1'
#
loop_
_entity.id
_entity.type
_entity.pdbx_description
1 polymer ?
#
loop_
_entity_poly.entity_id
_entity_poly.type
_entity_poly.pdbx_seq_one_letter_code
_entity_poly.pdbx_strand_id
1 'polypeptide(L)'
;MKIIFLGDIVGRSGCLSVKKNLNDIVKKNNINFVIVNGENAADNGLGITEKITNQLFDSGVQVITTGNHVWDHKETAELIENEKRLLRPNNLSSTYPGSGFKIFKTDGVRIGVLNLMGNVFMKKCDDVFENSTNFINKYKLQKDF
;
A
#
# COMPACT_ATOMS: atom_id res chain seq x y z
N MET A 1 -7.26 2.09 -19.19
CA MET A 1 -7.02 2.45 -17.79
C MET A 1 -5.54 2.72 -17.56
N LYS A 2 -5.19 3.74 -16.78
CA LYS A 2 -3.81 4.08 -16.41
C LYS A 2 -3.66 4.07 -14.90
N ILE A 3 -2.63 3.38 -14.40
CA ILE A 3 -2.30 3.31 -12.98
C ILE A 3 -0.95 3.99 -12.77
N ILE A 4 -0.82 4.80 -11.73
CA ILE A 4 0.46 5.29 -11.26
C ILE A 4 0.82 4.60 -9.95
N PHE A 5 2.06 4.16 -9.83
CA PHE A 5 2.65 3.67 -8.59
C PHE A 5 3.81 4.59 -8.20
N LEU A 6 3.70 5.22 -7.03
CA LEU A 6 4.78 6.00 -6.44
C LEU A 6 5.51 5.13 -5.42
N GLY A 7 6.76 4.81 -5.72
CA GLY A 7 7.63 4.04 -4.82
C GLY A 7 8.04 4.86 -3.61
N ASP A 8 8.44 4.21 -2.60
CA ASP A 8 9.06 4.64 -1.33
C ASP A 8 9.00 6.14 -1.02
N ILE A 9 7.86 6.59 -0.50
CA ILE A 9 7.68 7.97 -0.05
C ILE A 9 8.39 8.11 1.30
N VAL A 10 9.49 8.88 1.32
CA VAL A 10 10.32 9.02 2.51
C VAL A 10 10.09 10.37 3.19
N GLY A 11 9.63 10.33 4.43
CA GLY A 11 9.56 11.45 5.35
C GLY A 11 8.71 12.63 4.85
N ARG A 12 8.87 13.74 5.52
CA ARG A 12 8.12 14.98 5.23
C ARG A 12 8.29 15.49 3.80
N SER A 13 9.50 15.42 3.25
CA SER A 13 9.79 15.91 1.89
C SER A 13 9.07 15.09 0.83
N GLY A 14 9.06 13.76 0.96
CA GLY A 14 8.31 12.86 0.08
C GLY A 14 6.80 13.14 0.12
N CYS A 15 6.23 13.23 1.32
CA CYS A 15 4.81 13.53 1.50
C CYS A 15 4.42 14.91 0.92
N LEU A 16 5.24 15.95 1.13
CA LEU A 16 5.01 17.28 0.57
C LEU A 16 5.08 17.27 -0.97
N SER A 17 6.02 16.51 -1.54
CA SER A 17 6.13 16.35 -3.00
C SER A 17 4.88 15.73 -3.60
N VAL A 18 4.36 14.65 -2.99
CA VAL A 18 3.10 14.02 -3.41
C VAL A 18 1.95 15.02 -3.32
N LYS A 19 1.76 15.64 -2.15
CA LYS A 19 0.68 16.62 -1.93
C LYS A 19 0.69 17.76 -2.95
N LYS A 20 1.87 18.25 -3.32
CA LYS A 20 2.02 19.38 -4.24
C LYS A 20 1.76 19.01 -5.69
N ASN A 21 2.16 17.83 -6.12
CA ASN A 21 2.27 17.52 -7.55
C ASN A 21 1.29 16.44 -8.03
N LEU A 22 0.76 15.60 -7.15
CA LEU A 22 -0.02 14.42 -7.55
C LEU A 22 -1.25 14.77 -8.39
N ASN A 23 -2.02 15.77 -7.98
CA ASN A 23 -3.24 16.17 -8.69
C ASN A 23 -2.96 16.62 -10.15
N ASP A 24 -1.87 17.37 -10.35
CA ASP A 24 -1.49 17.83 -11.69
C ASP A 24 -1.01 16.66 -12.56
N ILE A 25 -0.24 15.74 -11.97
CA ILE A 25 0.23 14.52 -12.64
C ILE A 25 -0.96 13.66 -13.07
N VAL A 26 -1.91 13.44 -12.16
CA VAL A 26 -3.13 12.65 -12.41
C VAL A 26 -3.93 13.24 -13.56
N LYS A 27 -4.21 14.55 -13.53
CA LYS A 27 -4.96 15.25 -14.58
C LYS A 27 -4.22 15.23 -15.93
N LYS A 28 -2.94 15.63 -15.92
CA LYS A 28 -2.13 15.73 -17.16
C LYS A 28 -2.00 14.40 -17.89
N ASN A 29 -1.92 13.29 -17.15
CA ASN A 29 -1.69 11.96 -17.72
C ASN A 29 -2.96 11.10 -17.83
N ASN A 30 -4.11 11.61 -17.38
CA ASN A 30 -5.38 10.86 -17.31
C ASN A 30 -5.20 9.56 -16.49
N ILE A 31 -4.66 9.68 -15.27
CA ILE A 31 -4.47 8.55 -14.36
C ILE A 31 -5.81 8.20 -13.71
N ASN A 32 -6.16 6.93 -13.73
CA ASN A 32 -7.41 6.42 -13.14
C ASN A 32 -7.21 5.87 -11.73
N PHE A 33 -5.99 5.44 -11.38
CA PHE A 33 -5.75 4.81 -10.08
C PHE A 33 -4.34 5.10 -9.57
N VAL A 34 -4.23 5.48 -8.28
CA VAL A 34 -2.98 5.90 -7.63
C VAL A 34 -2.65 4.96 -6.48
N ILE A 35 -1.51 4.33 -6.54
CA ILE A 35 -0.93 3.51 -5.47
C ILE A 35 0.35 4.18 -4.99
N VAL A 36 0.59 4.21 -3.68
CA VAL A 36 1.85 4.69 -3.13
C VAL A 36 2.43 3.68 -2.15
N ASN A 37 3.75 3.57 -2.08
CA ASN A 37 4.42 2.94 -0.95
C ASN A 37 4.69 4.01 0.11
N GLY A 38 4.02 3.89 1.25
CA GLY A 38 4.14 4.79 2.39
C GLY A 38 4.91 4.20 3.57
N GLU A 39 5.69 3.14 3.33
CA GLU A 39 6.44 2.44 4.37
C GLU A 39 7.33 3.35 5.21
N ASN A 40 7.91 4.40 4.58
CA ASN A 40 8.82 5.35 5.19
C ASN A 40 8.26 6.78 5.24
N ALA A 41 6.94 6.93 5.19
CA ALA A 41 6.29 8.23 5.02
C ALA A 41 6.25 9.10 6.29
N ALA A 42 6.43 8.53 7.48
CA ALA A 42 6.48 9.30 8.72
C ALA A 42 7.62 10.33 8.74
N ASP A 43 7.48 11.40 9.53
CA ASP A 43 8.42 12.53 9.54
C ASP A 43 9.88 12.12 9.84
N ASN A 44 10.07 11.03 10.59
CA ASN A 44 11.38 10.44 10.88
C ASN A 44 11.90 9.50 9.77
N GLY A 45 11.13 9.29 8.71
CA GLY A 45 11.48 8.42 7.60
C GLY A 45 11.26 6.93 7.85
N LEU A 46 10.54 6.54 8.90
CA LEU A 46 10.28 5.14 9.25
C LEU A 46 8.81 4.95 9.63
N GLY A 47 8.14 4.03 8.95
CA GLY A 47 6.73 3.74 9.20
C GLY A 47 5.78 4.79 8.63
N ILE A 48 4.53 4.71 9.03
CA ILE A 48 3.45 5.62 8.64
C ILE A 48 2.54 5.91 9.83
N THR A 49 2.10 7.15 9.97
CA THR A 49 1.17 7.59 11.01
C THR A 49 -0.23 7.79 10.44
N GLU A 50 -1.26 7.82 11.31
CA GLU A 50 -2.63 8.13 10.91
C GLU A 50 -2.73 9.48 10.19
N LYS A 51 -2.08 10.51 10.73
CA LYS A 51 -2.03 11.83 10.13
C LYS A 51 -1.49 11.80 8.69
N ILE A 52 -0.40 11.11 8.45
CA ILE A 52 0.21 11.00 7.11
C ILE A 52 -0.67 10.16 6.18
N THR A 53 -1.25 9.08 6.67
CA THR A 53 -2.20 8.24 5.93
C THR A 53 -3.36 9.09 5.41
N ASN A 54 -4.00 9.86 6.28
CA ASN A 54 -5.10 10.74 5.89
C ASN A 54 -4.65 11.81 4.89
N GLN A 55 -3.49 12.44 5.09
CA GLN A 55 -2.96 13.43 4.15
C GLN A 55 -2.70 12.86 2.75
N LEU A 56 -2.21 11.63 2.64
CA LEU A 56 -2.00 10.97 1.36
C LEU A 56 -3.34 10.65 0.67
N PHE A 57 -4.33 10.14 1.40
CA PHE A 57 -5.66 9.90 0.86
C PHE A 57 -6.36 11.20 0.41
N ASP A 58 -6.28 12.27 1.19
CA ASP A 58 -6.81 13.60 0.84
C ASP A 58 -6.13 14.18 -0.42
N SER A 59 -4.89 13.77 -0.69
CA SER A 59 -4.16 14.15 -1.90
C SER A 59 -4.56 13.36 -3.15
N GLY A 60 -5.49 12.38 -3.04
CA GLY A 60 -5.99 11.59 -4.16
C GLY A 60 -5.35 10.20 -4.31
N VAL A 61 -4.61 9.74 -3.31
CA VAL A 61 -4.12 8.35 -3.26
C VAL A 61 -5.29 7.41 -3.00
N GLN A 62 -5.39 6.30 -3.72
CA GLN A 62 -6.42 5.29 -3.49
C GLN A 62 -5.95 4.13 -2.62
N VAL A 63 -4.67 3.80 -2.66
CA VAL A 63 -4.10 2.69 -1.88
C VAL A 63 -2.71 3.06 -1.38
N ILE A 64 -2.43 2.72 -0.13
CA ILE A 64 -1.10 2.81 0.46
C ILE A 64 -0.61 1.39 0.76
N THR A 65 0.54 1.01 0.23
CA THR A 65 1.27 -0.20 0.62
C THR A 65 2.35 0.15 1.64
N THR A 66 2.74 -0.82 2.45
CA THR A 66 3.78 -0.68 3.47
C THR A 66 4.82 -1.80 3.35
N GLY A 67 5.73 -1.91 4.28
CA GLY A 67 6.77 -2.93 4.32
C GLY A 67 7.19 -3.30 5.74
N ASN A 68 8.49 -3.48 5.97
CA ASN A 68 9.02 -3.92 7.28
C ASN A 68 8.84 -2.90 8.41
N HIS A 69 8.68 -1.61 8.07
CA HIS A 69 8.46 -0.53 9.04
C HIS A 69 6.98 -0.29 9.39
N VAL A 70 6.08 -1.14 8.93
CA VAL A 70 4.62 -0.99 9.17
C VAL A 70 4.25 -0.91 10.65
N TRP A 71 5.05 -1.52 11.54
CA TRP A 71 4.79 -1.56 12.98
C TRP A 71 5.65 -0.60 13.81
N ASP A 72 6.38 0.32 13.19
CA ASP A 72 7.28 1.23 13.91
C ASP A 72 6.51 2.31 14.71
N HIS A 73 5.25 2.58 14.36
CA HIS A 73 4.34 3.40 15.13
C HIS A 73 3.24 2.54 15.79
N LYS A 74 3.03 2.71 17.10
CA LYS A 74 2.06 1.91 17.88
C LYS A 74 0.63 2.04 17.35
N GLU A 75 0.25 3.22 16.89
CA GLU A 75 -1.08 3.52 16.34
C GLU A 75 -1.36 2.78 15.02
N THR A 76 -0.32 2.36 14.29
CA THR A 76 -0.51 1.73 12.98
C THR A 76 -1.27 0.41 13.06
N ALA A 77 -1.18 -0.31 14.18
CA ALA A 77 -1.91 -1.57 14.36
C ALA A 77 -3.43 -1.36 14.34
N GLU A 78 -3.93 -0.35 15.05
CA GLU A 78 -5.34 0.02 15.04
C GLU A 78 -5.76 0.68 13.73
N LEU A 79 -4.91 1.55 13.20
CA LEU A 79 -5.13 2.23 11.93
C LEU A 79 -5.34 1.23 10.78
N ILE A 80 -4.45 0.26 10.63
CA ILE A 80 -4.48 -0.72 9.51
C ILE A 80 -5.63 -1.72 9.63
N GLU A 81 -6.14 -1.94 10.84
CA GLU A 81 -7.32 -2.75 11.07
C GLU A 81 -8.58 -2.02 10.58
N ASN A 82 -8.65 -0.71 10.72
CA ASN A 82 -9.80 0.11 10.40
C ASN A 82 -9.73 0.68 8.97
N GLU A 83 -8.56 1.11 8.50
CA GLU A 83 -8.38 1.68 7.15
C GLU A 83 -8.00 0.60 6.13
N LYS A 84 -9.00 0.12 5.41
CA LYS A 84 -8.83 -1.00 4.46
C LYS A 84 -8.08 -0.64 3.16
N ARG A 85 -7.70 0.62 2.97
CA ARG A 85 -6.86 1.08 1.86
C ARG A 85 -5.38 1.14 2.23
N LEU A 86 -5.04 0.90 3.50
CA LEU A 86 -3.68 0.76 3.98
C LEU A 86 -3.35 -0.73 4.07
N LEU A 87 -2.40 -1.19 3.26
CA LEU A 87 -2.07 -2.61 3.12
C LEU A 87 -0.72 -2.94 3.75
N ARG A 88 -0.69 -3.90 4.69
CA ARG A 88 0.55 -4.51 5.16
C ARG A 88 1.07 -5.56 4.17
N PRO A 89 2.34 -6.02 4.30
CA PRO A 89 2.76 -7.19 3.53
C PRO A 89 1.91 -8.43 3.82
N ASN A 90 1.44 -9.09 2.75
CA ASN A 90 0.55 -10.27 2.84
C ASN A 90 1.27 -11.50 3.38
N ASN A 91 2.57 -11.59 3.13
CA ASN A 91 3.44 -12.67 3.59
C ASN A 91 4.00 -12.49 5.01
N LEU A 92 3.46 -11.55 5.78
CA LEU A 92 3.59 -11.54 7.24
C LEU A 92 2.56 -12.50 7.85
N SER A 93 2.81 -12.96 9.08
CA SER A 93 1.88 -13.85 9.81
C SER A 93 0.43 -13.33 9.76
N SER A 94 -0.52 -14.24 9.58
CA SER A 94 -1.95 -13.95 9.60
C SER A 94 -2.46 -13.45 10.96
N THR A 95 -1.66 -13.56 12.02
CA THR A 95 -1.98 -13.04 13.35
C THR A 95 -1.84 -11.52 13.47
N TYR A 96 -1.14 -10.88 12.52
CA TYR A 96 -1.03 -9.42 12.49
C TYR A 96 -2.32 -8.77 11.98
N PRO A 97 -2.70 -7.59 12.52
CA PRO A 97 -3.90 -6.87 12.09
C PRO A 97 -3.83 -6.42 10.63
N GLY A 98 -4.98 -6.10 10.07
CA GLY A 98 -5.11 -5.59 8.71
C GLY A 98 -4.95 -6.65 7.62
N SER A 99 -4.93 -6.21 6.37
CA SER A 99 -4.85 -7.06 5.19
C SER A 99 -3.67 -6.69 4.30
N GLY A 100 -3.11 -7.68 3.60
CA GLY A 100 -2.09 -7.47 2.57
C GLY A 100 -2.65 -7.42 1.15
N PHE A 101 -3.97 -7.59 0.99
CA PHE A 101 -4.64 -7.60 -0.29
C PHE A 101 -6.00 -6.94 -0.24
N LYS A 102 -6.36 -6.23 -1.30
CA LYS A 102 -7.72 -5.72 -1.50
C LYS A 102 -8.05 -5.53 -2.98
N ILE A 103 -9.32 -5.73 -3.33
CA ILE A 103 -9.88 -5.42 -4.65
C ILE A 103 -10.54 -4.04 -4.58
N PHE A 104 -10.17 -3.18 -5.52
CA PHE A 104 -10.74 -1.86 -5.73
C PHE A 104 -11.56 -1.84 -7.02
N LYS A 105 -12.53 -0.94 -7.11
CA LYS A 105 -13.30 -0.72 -8.32
C LYS A 105 -13.13 0.74 -8.76
N THR A 106 -12.75 0.93 -10.02
CA THR A 106 -12.65 2.25 -10.64
C THR A 106 -13.01 2.14 -12.11
N ASP A 107 -13.81 3.08 -12.63
CA ASP A 107 -14.22 3.14 -14.04
C ASP A 107 -14.73 1.79 -14.61
N GLY A 108 -15.48 1.03 -13.79
CA GLY A 108 -16.01 -0.27 -14.17
C GLY A 108 -14.99 -1.43 -14.17
N VAL A 109 -13.73 -1.15 -13.83
CA VAL A 109 -12.65 -2.15 -13.76
C VAL A 109 -12.36 -2.52 -12.31
N ARG A 110 -12.07 -3.81 -12.08
CA ARG A 110 -11.61 -4.34 -10.78
C ARG A 110 -10.08 -4.41 -10.77
N ILE A 111 -9.47 -3.86 -9.72
CA ILE A 111 -8.02 -3.83 -9.53
C ILE A 111 -7.69 -4.53 -8.23
N GLY A 112 -7.00 -5.67 -8.30
CA GLY A 112 -6.44 -6.33 -7.12
C GLY A 112 -5.06 -5.73 -6.78
N VAL A 113 -4.89 -5.26 -5.56
CA VAL A 113 -3.60 -4.80 -5.05
C VAL A 113 -3.13 -5.76 -3.98
N LEU A 114 -2.04 -6.47 -4.26
CA LEU A 114 -1.35 -7.37 -3.35
C LEU A 114 -0.03 -6.73 -2.93
N ASN A 115 0.16 -6.55 -1.63
CA ASN A 115 1.42 -6.07 -1.06
C ASN A 115 2.25 -7.27 -0.56
N LEU A 116 3.50 -7.36 -0.97
CA LEU A 116 4.44 -8.41 -0.57
C LEU A 116 5.78 -7.79 -0.15
N MET A 117 6.46 -8.46 0.76
CA MET A 117 7.78 -8.06 1.25
C MET A 117 8.80 -9.15 0.96
N GLY A 118 10.00 -8.77 0.50
CA GLY A 118 11.14 -9.69 0.45
C GLY A 118 11.69 -10.00 1.85
N ASN A 119 12.51 -11.04 1.95
CA ASN A 119 13.10 -11.49 3.23
C ASN A 119 14.63 -11.36 3.29
N VAL A 120 15.27 -10.84 2.23
CA VAL A 120 16.71 -10.63 2.20
C VAL A 120 17.08 -9.43 3.09
N PHE A 121 17.84 -9.68 4.15
CA PHE A 121 18.16 -8.70 5.21
C PHE A 121 16.95 -8.12 5.97
N MET A 122 15.78 -8.77 5.87
CA MET A 122 14.54 -8.34 6.50
C MET A 122 14.16 -9.24 7.69
N LYS A 123 13.18 -8.80 8.49
CA LYS A 123 12.54 -9.65 9.49
C LYS A 123 11.91 -10.86 8.79
N LYS A 124 11.83 -11.99 9.51
CA LYS A 124 11.28 -13.24 8.96
C LYS A 124 9.84 -13.01 8.47
N CYS A 125 9.60 -13.34 7.22
CA CYS A 125 8.30 -13.45 6.59
C CYS A 125 8.27 -14.71 5.71
N ASP A 126 7.08 -15.10 5.25
CA ASP A 126 6.95 -16.22 4.32
C ASP A 126 7.61 -15.90 2.97
N ASP A 127 8.00 -16.94 2.24
CA ASP A 127 8.63 -16.77 0.93
C ASP A 127 7.72 -15.99 -0.02
N VAL A 128 8.29 -14.96 -0.66
CA VAL A 128 7.54 -14.04 -1.51
C VAL A 128 7.02 -14.72 -2.77
N PHE A 129 7.80 -15.65 -3.35
CA PHE A 129 7.42 -16.35 -4.59
C PHE A 129 6.36 -17.40 -4.32
N GLU A 130 6.51 -18.17 -3.26
CA GLU A 130 5.51 -19.15 -2.83
C GLU A 130 4.20 -18.45 -2.47
N ASN A 131 4.24 -17.39 -1.64
CA ASN A 131 3.06 -16.65 -1.24
C ASN A 131 2.34 -16.05 -2.45
N SER A 132 3.06 -15.42 -3.39
CA SER A 132 2.46 -14.86 -4.60
C SER A 132 1.83 -15.91 -5.50
N THR A 133 2.50 -17.05 -5.69
CA THR A 133 2.00 -18.17 -6.52
C THR A 133 0.72 -18.75 -5.93
N ASN A 134 0.72 -19.05 -4.65
CA ASN A 134 -0.44 -19.57 -3.93
C ASN A 134 -1.62 -18.58 -4.00
N PHE A 135 -1.33 -17.29 -3.82
CA PHE A 135 -2.32 -16.24 -3.92
C PHE A 135 -2.94 -16.15 -5.31
N ILE A 136 -2.14 -16.08 -6.36
CA ILE A 136 -2.62 -16.01 -7.76
C ILE A 136 -3.48 -17.23 -8.10
N ASN A 137 -3.02 -18.44 -7.72
CA ASN A 137 -3.77 -19.66 -7.98
C ASN A 137 -5.14 -19.68 -7.29
N LYS A 138 -5.19 -19.22 -6.03
CA LYS A 138 -6.46 -19.10 -5.28
C LYS A 138 -7.45 -18.18 -5.99
N TYR A 139 -7.01 -17.03 -6.51
CA TYR A 139 -7.89 -16.06 -7.16
C TYR A 139 -8.23 -16.41 -8.60
N LYS A 140 -7.34 -17.06 -9.36
CA LYS A 140 -7.65 -17.60 -10.69
C LYS A 140 -8.81 -18.61 -10.67
N LEU A 141 -8.87 -19.43 -9.62
CA LEU A 141 -9.92 -20.42 -9.45
C LEU A 141 -11.29 -19.82 -9.09
N GLN A 142 -11.31 -18.62 -8.52
CA GLN A 142 -12.55 -17.98 -8.06
C GLN A 142 -13.27 -17.17 -9.14
N LYS A 143 -12.71 -17.02 -10.36
CA LYS A 143 -13.26 -16.18 -11.46
C LYS A 143 -13.61 -14.75 -11.03
N ASP A 144 -12.91 -14.23 -10.02
CA ASP A 144 -13.21 -12.95 -9.40
C ASP A 144 -12.49 -11.74 -10.05
N PHE A 145 -11.78 -12.01 -11.13
CA PHE A 145 -11.08 -11.01 -11.94
C PHE A 145 -11.58 -10.98 -13.37
#